data_cf42ee9c7f609c28ca9cd00d6862925d
#
_entry.id   cf42ee9c7f609c28ca9cd00d6862925d
#
_cell.length_a   1.000
_cell.length_b   1.000
_cell.length_c   1.000
_cell.angle_alpha   90.00
_cell.angle_beta   90.00
_cell.angle_gamma   90.00
#
_symmetry.space_group_name_H-M   'P 1'
#
loop_
_entity.id
_entity.type
_entity.pdbx_description
1 polymer ?
#
loop_
_entity_poly.entity_id
_entity_poly.type
_entity_poly.pdbx_seq_one_letter_code
_entity_poly.pdbx_strand_id
1 'polypeptide(L)'
;MIERPPPPAPSAIEGLEERLGKQVATWLGALLLLGAAGFYFRLAVTRGLLGPWAKLGCALAAGVVAIALGDRFLRTGARLLGQAVAGVGVALVFGAAYAGFARYGVYDARVGAAVMVVATALGLGLAVRRDAAILATLAALGAYLTPALASSGGGGRDALFAYLLVLDLGVLVVAARRRWRGLEAVASLGTWALFAAWYHASATPGVAITLAWCLGFGAVFVGVPLAFHLRHRIALSTGRLLSLIHI
;
A
#
# COMPACT_ATOMS: atom_id res chain seq x y z
N MET A 1 3.74 59.00 37.70
CA MET A 1 3.50 57.93 36.69
C MET A 1 4.02 56.64 37.33
N ILE A 2 3.11 55.78 37.84
CA ILE A 2 3.52 54.51 38.47
C ILE A 2 3.52 53.46 37.35
N GLU A 3 4.73 53.08 36.92
CA GLU A 3 4.92 52.01 35.96
C GLU A 3 4.45 50.67 36.57
N ARG A 4 3.45 50.03 35.98
CA ARG A 4 2.98 48.69 36.43
C ARG A 4 4.11 47.69 36.05
N PRO A 5 4.53 46.85 37.01
CA PRO A 5 5.50 45.80 36.67
C PRO A 5 4.93 44.88 35.58
N PRO A 6 5.79 44.39 34.66
CA PRO A 6 5.34 43.51 33.61
C PRO A 6 4.74 42.22 34.22
N PRO A 7 3.71 41.63 33.54
CA PRO A 7 3.09 40.37 34.03
C PRO A 7 4.15 39.28 34.13
N PRO A 8 4.08 38.42 35.14
CA PRO A 8 5.03 37.31 35.29
C PRO A 8 4.98 36.41 34.09
N ALA A 9 6.16 35.95 33.62
CA ALA A 9 6.26 35.01 32.53
C ALA A 9 5.52 33.70 32.86
N PRO A 10 4.74 33.13 31.93
CA PRO A 10 3.99 31.90 32.18
C PRO A 10 4.93 30.80 32.66
N SER A 11 4.55 30.05 33.68
CA SER A 11 5.34 28.96 34.21
C SER A 11 5.49 27.87 33.13
N ALA A 12 6.60 27.12 33.15
CA ALA A 12 6.84 26.04 32.19
C ALA A 12 5.69 25.00 32.20
N ILE A 13 5.00 24.85 33.32
CA ILE A 13 3.84 23.95 33.49
C ILE A 13 2.62 24.49 32.75
N GLU A 14 2.30 25.79 32.87
CA GLU A 14 1.18 26.41 32.13
C GLU A 14 1.37 26.36 30.62
N GLY A 15 2.59 26.53 30.15
CA GLY A 15 2.92 26.38 28.73
C GLY A 15 2.80 24.94 28.22
N LEU A 16 3.03 23.95 29.08
CA LEU A 16 2.86 22.52 28.73
C LEU A 16 1.37 22.13 28.70
N GLU A 17 0.60 22.58 29.69
CA GLU A 17 -0.86 22.34 29.75
C GLU A 17 -1.58 22.97 28.56
N GLU A 18 -1.22 24.19 28.18
CA GLU A 18 -1.82 24.86 27.02
C GLU A 18 -1.50 24.14 25.70
N ARG A 19 -0.26 23.66 25.53
CA ARG A 19 0.14 22.88 24.34
C ARG A 19 -0.55 21.53 24.29
N LEU A 20 -0.59 20.80 25.39
CA LEU A 20 -1.26 19.50 25.48
C LEU A 20 -2.77 19.67 25.25
N GLY A 21 -3.41 20.67 25.90
CA GLY A 21 -4.83 20.95 25.72
C GLY A 21 -5.18 21.29 24.27
N LYS A 22 -4.42 22.15 23.60
CA LYS A 22 -4.60 22.48 22.19
C LYS A 22 -4.40 21.26 21.28
N GLN A 23 -3.41 20.43 21.57
CA GLN A 23 -3.10 19.25 20.76
C GLN A 23 -4.19 18.18 20.91
N VAL A 24 -4.61 17.88 22.13
CA VAL A 24 -5.71 16.95 22.41
C VAL A 24 -7.04 17.44 21.82
N ALA A 25 -7.39 18.73 22.00
CA ALA A 25 -8.60 19.30 21.42
C ALA A 25 -8.60 19.23 19.89
N THR A 26 -7.44 19.47 19.25
CA THR A 26 -7.30 19.36 17.79
C THR A 26 -7.52 17.93 17.30
N TRP A 27 -6.92 16.94 17.98
CA TRP A 27 -7.11 15.53 17.64
C TRP A 27 -8.53 15.04 17.86
N LEU A 28 -9.16 15.44 19.00
CA LEU A 28 -10.57 15.15 19.29
C LEU A 28 -11.49 15.79 18.25
N GLY A 29 -11.27 17.04 17.89
CA GLY A 29 -12.03 17.74 16.86
C GLY A 29 -11.91 17.07 15.49
N ALA A 30 -10.69 16.68 15.10
CA ALA A 30 -10.44 15.95 13.84
C ALA A 30 -11.14 14.59 13.85
N LEU A 31 -11.08 13.84 14.96
CA LEU A 31 -11.71 12.53 15.09
C LEU A 31 -13.25 12.63 15.05
N LEU A 32 -13.82 13.65 15.69
CA LEU A 32 -15.26 13.93 15.65
C LEU A 32 -15.72 14.33 14.26
N LEU A 33 -14.97 15.19 13.55
CA LEU A 33 -15.28 15.58 12.17
C LEU A 33 -15.22 14.39 11.22
N LEU A 34 -14.19 13.54 11.35
CA LEU A 34 -14.06 12.31 10.55
C LEU A 34 -15.20 11.33 10.86
N GLY A 35 -15.57 11.18 12.13
CA GLY A 35 -16.70 10.36 12.56
C GLY A 35 -18.03 10.88 12.01
N ALA A 36 -18.27 12.18 12.08
CA ALA A 36 -19.45 12.82 11.52
C ALA A 36 -19.52 12.68 10.00
N ALA A 37 -18.42 12.91 9.31
CA ALA A 37 -18.33 12.72 7.84
C ALA A 37 -18.60 11.27 7.44
N GLY A 38 -18.01 10.30 8.16
CA GLY A 38 -18.24 8.87 7.96
C GLY A 38 -19.69 8.47 8.21
N PHE A 39 -20.31 9.00 9.28
CA PHE A 39 -21.73 8.78 9.60
C PHE A 39 -22.65 9.35 8.53
N TYR A 40 -22.41 10.60 8.10
CA TYR A 40 -23.17 11.23 7.01
C TYR A 40 -23.04 10.47 5.70
N PHE A 41 -21.84 10.03 5.36
CA PHE A 41 -21.60 9.21 4.18
C PHE A 41 -22.37 7.86 4.26
N ARG A 42 -22.29 7.19 5.42
CA ARG A 42 -23.07 5.96 5.66
C ARG A 42 -24.57 6.21 5.52
N LEU A 43 -25.08 7.29 6.11
CA LEU A 43 -26.50 7.66 6.03
C LEU A 43 -26.94 7.92 4.60
N ALA A 44 -26.14 8.65 3.80
CA ALA A 44 -26.40 8.92 2.40
C ALA A 44 -26.40 7.64 1.55
N VAL A 45 -25.50 6.70 1.87
CA VAL A 45 -25.43 5.38 1.22
C VAL A 45 -26.63 4.52 1.58
N THR A 46 -27.05 4.47 2.86
CA THR A 46 -28.17 3.61 3.33
C THR A 46 -29.51 4.15 2.91
N ARG A 47 -29.67 5.46 2.80
CA ARG A 47 -30.88 6.10 2.27
C ARG A 47 -31.00 6.08 0.75
N GLY A 48 -30.02 5.49 0.06
CA GLY A 48 -30.06 5.39 -1.41
C GLY A 48 -29.86 6.72 -2.16
N LEU A 49 -29.44 7.79 -1.44
CA LEU A 49 -29.20 9.11 -2.04
C LEU A 49 -28.04 9.13 -3.03
N LEU A 50 -27.10 8.18 -2.89
CA LEU A 50 -25.94 8.07 -3.76
C LEU A 50 -26.09 6.82 -4.65
N GLY A 51 -26.10 7.04 -5.96
CA GLY A 51 -25.98 5.96 -6.93
C GLY A 51 -24.60 5.28 -6.89
N PRO A 52 -24.45 4.11 -7.54
CA PRO A 52 -23.16 3.38 -7.56
C PRO A 52 -21.99 4.24 -8.05
N TRP A 53 -22.17 5.00 -9.10
CA TRP A 53 -21.16 5.91 -9.65
C TRP A 53 -20.74 7.01 -8.67
N ALA A 54 -21.70 7.60 -7.96
CA ALA A 54 -21.40 8.63 -6.97
C ALA A 54 -20.61 8.07 -5.78
N LYS A 55 -20.93 6.86 -5.31
CA LYS A 55 -20.18 6.17 -4.25
C LYS A 55 -18.75 5.90 -4.66
N LEU A 56 -18.54 5.38 -5.86
CA LEU A 56 -17.22 5.13 -6.42
C LEU A 56 -16.42 6.42 -6.63
N GLY A 57 -17.08 7.45 -7.18
CA GLY A 57 -16.47 8.77 -7.38
C GLY A 57 -16.01 9.39 -6.07
N CYS A 58 -16.83 9.35 -5.01
CA CYS A 58 -16.45 9.84 -3.68
C CYS A 58 -15.28 9.05 -3.09
N ALA A 59 -15.27 7.72 -3.21
CA ALA A 59 -14.19 6.89 -2.68
C ALA A 59 -12.87 7.13 -3.44
N LEU A 60 -12.92 7.23 -4.77
CA LEU A 60 -11.75 7.55 -5.60
C LEU A 60 -11.23 8.96 -5.29
N ALA A 61 -12.11 9.96 -5.19
CA ALA A 61 -11.73 11.34 -4.86
C ALA A 61 -11.09 11.40 -3.47
N ALA A 62 -11.68 10.73 -2.47
CA ALA A 62 -11.11 10.64 -1.12
C ALA A 62 -9.73 9.96 -1.14
N GLY A 63 -9.56 8.89 -1.91
CA GLY A 63 -8.28 8.20 -2.10
C GLY A 63 -7.21 9.10 -2.71
N VAL A 64 -7.54 9.81 -3.79
CA VAL A 64 -6.63 10.76 -4.46
C VAL A 64 -6.25 11.91 -3.53
N VAL A 65 -7.22 12.49 -2.82
CA VAL A 65 -6.98 13.55 -1.83
C VAL A 65 -6.07 13.05 -0.71
N ALA A 66 -6.31 11.84 -0.18
CA ALA A 66 -5.46 11.26 0.85
C ALA A 66 -4.03 11.01 0.35
N ILE A 67 -3.82 10.53 -0.89
CA ILE A 67 -2.49 10.40 -1.49
C ILE A 67 -1.79 11.76 -1.61
N ALA A 68 -2.50 12.79 -2.06
CA ALA A 68 -1.96 14.14 -2.21
C ALA A 68 -1.61 14.78 -0.86
N LEU A 69 -2.46 14.62 0.16
CA LEU A 69 -2.19 15.06 1.53
C LEU A 69 -1.01 14.30 2.14
N GLY A 70 -0.95 12.99 1.92
CA GLY A 70 0.18 12.17 2.34
C GLY A 70 1.50 12.64 1.72
N ASP A 71 1.53 12.95 0.42
CA ASP A 71 2.72 13.54 -0.23
C ASP A 71 3.09 14.89 0.40
N ARG A 72 2.10 15.74 0.72
CA ARG A 72 2.34 17.02 1.38
C ARG A 72 2.96 16.82 2.78
N PHE A 73 2.43 15.89 3.58
CA PHE A 73 3.00 15.56 4.89
C PHE A 73 4.42 14.98 4.79
N LEU A 74 4.69 14.16 3.77
CA LEU A 74 6.04 13.67 3.50
C LEU A 74 7.02 14.80 3.18
N ARG A 75 6.57 15.86 2.49
CA ARG A 75 7.37 17.07 2.20
C ARG A 75 7.66 17.90 3.45
N THR A 76 6.71 17.99 4.36
CA THR A 76 6.80 18.82 5.58
C THR A 76 7.55 18.13 6.73
N GLY A 77 8.05 16.90 6.52
CA GLY A 77 8.83 16.16 7.51
C GLY A 77 8.01 15.23 8.42
N ALA A 78 6.67 15.25 8.35
CA ALA A 78 5.81 14.34 9.09
C ALA A 78 5.76 12.93 8.43
N ARG A 79 6.92 12.26 8.38
CA ARG A 79 7.14 11.04 7.59
C ARG A 79 6.14 9.93 7.89
N LEU A 80 5.95 9.58 9.17
CA LEU A 80 5.08 8.47 9.56
C LEU A 80 3.62 8.75 9.19
N LEU A 81 3.13 9.96 9.53
CA LEU A 81 1.79 10.40 9.18
C LEU A 81 1.57 10.44 7.67
N GLY A 82 2.55 10.97 6.92
CA GLY A 82 2.47 11.05 5.46
C GLY A 82 2.39 9.67 4.81
N GLN A 83 3.17 8.69 5.28
CA GLN A 83 3.12 7.31 4.79
C GLN A 83 1.78 6.64 5.11
N ALA A 84 1.27 6.83 6.34
CA ALA A 84 -0.02 6.28 6.75
C ALA A 84 -1.18 6.86 5.92
N VAL A 85 -1.24 8.18 5.78
CA VAL A 85 -2.31 8.87 5.03
C VAL A 85 -2.26 8.51 3.54
N ALA A 86 -1.07 8.48 2.93
CA ALA A 86 -0.92 8.04 1.54
C ALA A 86 -1.30 6.57 1.36
N GLY A 87 -0.94 5.69 2.31
CA GLY A 87 -1.30 4.28 2.31
C GLY A 87 -2.82 4.06 2.38
N VAL A 88 -3.50 4.81 3.25
CA VAL A 88 -4.99 4.82 3.31
C VAL A 88 -5.56 5.28 1.97
N GLY A 89 -4.98 6.30 1.34
CA GLY A 89 -5.40 6.76 0.02
C GLY A 89 -5.30 5.66 -1.04
N VAL A 90 -4.18 4.93 -1.09
CA VAL A 90 -3.99 3.78 -1.98
C VAL A 90 -5.05 2.71 -1.69
N ALA A 91 -5.27 2.36 -0.42
CA ALA A 91 -6.27 1.36 -0.03
C ALA A 91 -7.69 1.77 -0.43
N LEU A 92 -8.06 3.06 -0.34
CA LEU A 92 -9.34 3.58 -0.80
C LEU A 92 -9.51 3.44 -2.31
N VAL A 93 -8.48 3.74 -3.10
CA VAL A 93 -8.51 3.54 -4.56
C VAL A 93 -8.70 2.07 -4.91
N PHE A 94 -7.96 1.17 -4.22
CA PHE A 94 -8.15 -0.29 -4.38
C PHE A 94 -9.56 -0.74 -4.04
N GLY A 95 -10.07 -0.32 -2.88
CA GLY A 95 -11.42 -0.66 -2.43
C GLY A 95 -12.50 -0.16 -3.39
N ALA A 96 -12.35 1.06 -3.90
CA ALA A 96 -13.25 1.61 -4.91
C ALA A 96 -13.19 0.83 -6.23
N ALA A 97 -11.97 0.52 -6.71
CA ALA A 97 -11.79 -0.27 -7.91
C ALA A 97 -12.41 -1.66 -7.77
N TYR A 98 -12.22 -2.34 -6.64
CA TYR A 98 -12.85 -3.62 -6.35
C TYR A 98 -14.36 -3.52 -6.29
N ALA A 99 -14.91 -2.57 -5.53
CA ALA A 99 -16.35 -2.41 -5.37
C ALA A 99 -17.05 -2.11 -6.71
N GLY A 100 -16.38 -1.41 -7.62
CA GLY A 100 -16.90 -1.03 -8.91
C GLY A 100 -17.31 -2.23 -9.77
N PHE A 101 -16.48 -3.25 -9.86
CA PHE A 101 -16.81 -4.45 -10.63
C PHE A 101 -17.48 -5.55 -9.77
N ALA A 102 -17.00 -5.81 -8.55
CA ALA A 102 -17.47 -6.94 -7.76
C ALA A 102 -18.82 -6.67 -7.07
N ARG A 103 -19.06 -5.43 -6.61
CA ARG A 103 -20.25 -5.08 -5.83
C ARG A 103 -21.32 -4.35 -6.64
N TYR A 104 -20.90 -3.48 -7.54
CA TYR A 104 -21.80 -2.60 -8.27
C TYR A 104 -21.96 -2.97 -9.75
N GLY A 105 -21.08 -3.81 -10.32
CA GLY A 105 -21.14 -4.22 -11.73
C GLY A 105 -21.05 -3.03 -12.71
N VAL A 106 -20.36 -1.95 -12.30
CA VAL A 106 -20.30 -0.69 -13.06
C VAL A 106 -19.35 -0.81 -14.25
N TYR A 107 -18.35 -1.67 -14.14
CA TYR A 107 -17.36 -1.97 -15.17
C TYR A 107 -16.79 -3.38 -14.99
N ASP A 108 -16.08 -3.86 -16.02
CA ASP A 108 -15.46 -5.19 -16.02
C ASP A 108 -14.31 -5.32 -15.01
N ALA A 109 -14.06 -6.55 -14.58
CA ALA A 109 -12.91 -6.87 -13.72
C ALA A 109 -11.57 -6.43 -14.32
N ARG A 110 -11.42 -6.41 -15.65
CA ARG A 110 -10.23 -5.92 -16.34
C ARG A 110 -9.96 -4.43 -16.09
N VAL A 111 -11.02 -3.63 -16.14
CA VAL A 111 -10.95 -2.19 -15.85
C VAL A 111 -10.58 -1.98 -14.37
N GLY A 112 -11.22 -2.72 -13.46
CA GLY A 112 -10.89 -2.70 -12.04
C GLY A 112 -9.42 -3.05 -11.77
N ALA A 113 -8.93 -4.14 -12.38
CA ALA A 113 -7.53 -4.54 -12.30
C ALA A 113 -6.57 -3.46 -12.84
N ALA A 114 -6.89 -2.85 -13.98
CA ALA A 114 -6.08 -1.76 -14.53
C ALA A 114 -5.98 -0.56 -13.58
N VAL A 115 -7.09 -0.16 -12.94
CA VAL A 115 -7.09 0.91 -11.92
C VAL A 115 -6.22 0.52 -10.72
N MET A 116 -6.29 -0.74 -10.25
CA MET A 116 -5.46 -1.23 -9.15
C MET A 116 -3.97 -1.22 -9.51
N VAL A 117 -3.60 -1.62 -10.73
CA VAL A 117 -2.22 -1.58 -11.22
C VAL A 117 -1.70 -0.13 -11.27
N VAL A 118 -2.51 0.80 -11.79
CA VAL A 118 -2.16 2.24 -11.81
C VAL A 118 -1.98 2.77 -10.39
N ALA A 119 -2.89 2.45 -9.46
CA ALA A 119 -2.77 2.86 -8.06
C ALA A 119 -1.49 2.31 -7.41
N THR A 120 -1.13 1.06 -7.69
CA THR A 120 0.13 0.46 -7.24
C THR A 120 1.34 1.22 -7.80
N ALA A 121 1.37 1.46 -9.10
CA ALA A 121 2.48 2.15 -9.76
C ALA A 121 2.67 3.57 -9.19
N LEU A 122 1.58 4.30 -8.95
CA LEU A 122 1.60 5.62 -8.33
C LEU A 122 2.07 5.55 -6.87
N GLY A 123 1.56 4.58 -6.09
CA GLY A 123 1.96 4.36 -4.69
C GLY A 123 3.45 4.01 -4.57
N LEU A 124 3.95 3.07 -5.36
CA LEU A 124 5.37 2.71 -5.42
C LEU A 124 6.23 3.87 -5.92
N GLY A 125 5.79 4.58 -6.96
CA GLY A 125 6.49 5.75 -7.48
C GLY A 125 6.64 6.86 -6.44
N LEU A 126 5.58 7.15 -5.69
CA LEU A 126 5.60 8.11 -4.58
C LEU A 126 6.51 7.60 -3.45
N ALA A 127 6.40 6.33 -3.08
CA ALA A 127 7.24 5.70 -2.06
C ALA A 127 8.74 5.82 -2.40
N VAL A 128 9.11 5.54 -3.65
CA VAL A 128 10.50 5.66 -4.11
C VAL A 128 10.97 7.12 -4.07
N ARG A 129 10.13 8.07 -4.52
CA ARG A 129 10.49 9.51 -4.52
C ARG A 129 10.68 10.06 -3.11
N ARG A 130 9.91 9.59 -2.13
CA ARG A 130 9.88 10.12 -0.76
C ARG A 130 10.63 9.27 0.25
N ASP A 131 11.27 8.20 -0.19
CA ASP A 131 11.94 7.22 0.68
C ASP A 131 11.00 6.67 1.77
N ALA A 132 9.82 6.23 1.35
CA ALA A 132 8.67 5.87 2.18
C ALA A 132 8.42 4.36 2.14
N ALA A 133 9.18 3.57 2.92
CA ALA A 133 9.15 2.10 2.90
C ALA A 133 7.77 1.52 3.25
N ILE A 134 7.07 2.09 4.23
CA ILE A 134 5.72 1.63 4.64
C ILE A 134 4.73 1.80 3.49
N LEU A 135 4.77 2.95 2.79
CA LEU A 135 3.90 3.18 1.63
C LEU A 135 4.20 2.19 0.51
N ALA A 136 5.49 1.88 0.24
CA ALA A 136 5.88 0.88 -0.73
C ALA A 136 5.32 -0.51 -0.38
N THR A 137 5.41 -0.89 0.88
CA THR A 137 4.89 -2.18 1.38
C THR A 137 3.37 -2.27 1.21
N LEU A 138 2.63 -1.22 1.56
CA LEU A 138 1.17 -1.17 1.38
C LEU A 138 0.76 -1.22 -0.09
N ALA A 139 1.47 -0.49 -0.97
CA ALA A 139 1.21 -0.53 -2.41
C ALA A 139 1.51 -1.91 -3.01
N ALA A 140 2.60 -2.56 -2.58
CA ALA A 140 2.94 -3.92 -3.00
C ALA A 140 1.90 -4.94 -2.53
N LEU A 141 1.44 -4.88 -1.27
CA LEU A 141 0.35 -5.73 -0.77
C LEU A 141 -0.90 -5.60 -1.62
N GLY A 142 -1.30 -4.37 -1.98
CA GLY A 142 -2.40 -4.13 -2.89
C GLY A 142 -2.20 -4.81 -4.26
N ALA A 143 -0.98 -4.73 -4.81
CA ALA A 143 -0.66 -5.36 -6.08
C ALA A 143 -0.80 -6.89 -6.02
N TYR A 144 -0.30 -7.55 -4.97
CA TYR A 144 -0.48 -9.00 -4.80
C TYR A 144 -1.94 -9.40 -4.56
N LEU A 145 -2.75 -8.54 -3.96
CA LEU A 145 -4.18 -8.78 -3.81
C LEU A 145 -4.96 -8.61 -5.12
N THR A 146 -4.44 -7.85 -6.08
CA THR A 146 -5.15 -7.56 -7.35
C THR A 146 -5.60 -8.81 -8.09
N PRO A 147 -4.76 -9.84 -8.35
CA PRO A 147 -5.20 -11.06 -9.03
C PRO A 147 -6.28 -11.82 -8.24
N ALA A 148 -6.13 -11.91 -6.90
CA ALA A 148 -7.10 -12.59 -6.06
C ALA A 148 -8.47 -11.90 -6.06
N LEU A 149 -8.48 -10.57 -6.07
CA LEU A 149 -9.70 -9.76 -6.09
C LEU A 149 -10.35 -9.67 -7.47
N ALA A 150 -9.53 -9.60 -8.54
CA ALA A 150 -10.01 -9.45 -9.91
C ALA A 150 -10.32 -10.79 -10.60
N SER A 151 -9.96 -11.94 -10.01
CA SER A 151 -10.22 -13.25 -10.59
C SER A 151 -11.73 -13.56 -10.58
N SER A 152 -12.35 -13.51 -11.75
CA SER A 152 -13.70 -14.02 -12.00
C SER A 152 -13.73 -15.54 -12.34
N GLY A 153 -12.67 -16.27 -11.92
CA GLY A 153 -12.53 -17.71 -12.19
C GLY A 153 -12.09 -18.10 -13.61
N GLY A 154 -11.86 -17.13 -14.50
CA GLY A 154 -11.49 -17.39 -15.90
C GLY A 154 -10.10 -16.92 -16.32
N GLY A 155 -9.29 -16.38 -15.40
CA GLY A 155 -7.92 -15.93 -15.68
C GLY A 155 -6.98 -17.12 -15.91
N GLY A 156 -6.35 -17.21 -17.10
CA GLY A 156 -5.40 -18.27 -17.39
C GLY A 156 -4.20 -18.22 -16.41
N ARG A 157 -3.71 -19.40 -16.01
CA ARG A 157 -2.50 -19.57 -15.17
C ARG A 157 -1.34 -18.70 -15.64
N ASP A 158 -1.07 -18.71 -16.94
CA ASP A 158 0.09 -18.03 -17.50
C ASP A 158 -0.01 -16.52 -17.39
N ALA A 159 -1.23 -15.97 -17.44
CA ALA A 159 -1.46 -14.54 -17.21
C ALA A 159 -1.18 -14.16 -15.74
N LEU A 160 -1.60 -14.99 -14.78
CA LEU A 160 -1.32 -14.79 -13.37
C LEU A 160 0.19 -14.81 -13.09
N PHE A 161 0.88 -15.82 -13.60
CA PHE A 161 2.31 -15.98 -13.32
C PHE A 161 3.18 -14.95 -14.06
N ALA A 162 2.80 -14.56 -15.28
CA ALA A 162 3.45 -13.46 -15.97
C ALA A 162 3.26 -12.13 -15.20
N TYR A 163 2.05 -11.88 -14.67
CA TYR A 163 1.79 -10.71 -13.82
C TYR A 163 2.68 -10.72 -12.56
N LEU A 164 2.73 -11.87 -11.85
CA LEU A 164 3.56 -12.01 -10.65
C LEU A 164 5.05 -11.81 -10.96
N LEU A 165 5.54 -12.37 -12.07
CA LEU A 165 6.95 -12.22 -12.48
C LEU A 165 7.30 -10.74 -12.71
N VAL A 166 6.46 -10.01 -13.43
CA VAL A 166 6.68 -8.57 -13.69
C VAL A 166 6.64 -7.78 -12.41
N LEU A 167 5.68 -8.10 -11.52
CA LEU A 167 5.52 -7.46 -10.22
C LEU A 167 6.74 -7.71 -9.33
N ASP A 168 7.17 -8.98 -9.22
CA ASP A 168 8.33 -9.39 -8.43
C ASP A 168 9.61 -8.69 -8.90
N LEU A 169 9.85 -8.67 -10.21
CA LEU A 169 10.99 -7.94 -10.76
C LEU A 169 10.96 -6.46 -10.39
N GLY A 170 9.81 -5.80 -10.52
CA GLY A 170 9.64 -4.40 -10.16
C GLY A 170 9.89 -4.13 -8.68
N VAL A 171 9.24 -4.92 -7.82
CA VAL A 171 9.32 -4.80 -6.36
C VAL A 171 10.73 -5.12 -5.85
N LEU A 172 11.35 -6.20 -6.33
CA LEU A 172 12.71 -6.59 -5.92
C LEU A 172 13.77 -5.59 -6.38
N VAL A 173 13.64 -5.02 -7.58
CA VAL A 173 14.55 -3.95 -8.03
C VAL A 173 14.43 -2.72 -7.13
N VAL A 174 13.23 -2.33 -6.73
CA VAL A 174 13.01 -1.23 -5.79
C VAL A 174 13.59 -1.56 -4.40
N ALA A 175 13.29 -2.77 -3.90
CA ALA A 175 13.79 -3.26 -2.61
C ALA A 175 15.31 -3.27 -2.54
N ALA A 176 15.96 -3.79 -3.58
CA ALA A 176 17.42 -3.84 -3.68
C ALA A 176 18.05 -2.45 -3.74
N ARG A 177 17.50 -1.51 -4.54
CA ARG A 177 18.02 -0.15 -4.66
C ARG A 177 17.85 0.66 -3.39
N ARG A 178 16.72 0.51 -2.69
CA ARG A 178 16.39 1.27 -1.48
C ARG A 178 16.76 0.54 -0.19
N ARG A 179 17.20 -0.74 -0.27
CA ARG A 179 17.55 -1.61 0.86
C ARG A 179 16.39 -1.82 1.84
N TRP A 180 15.17 -1.92 1.33
CA TRP A 180 13.95 -2.12 2.10
C TRP A 180 13.64 -3.61 2.26
N ARG A 181 14.18 -4.24 3.31
CA ARG A 181 14.02 -5.67 3.58
C ARG A 181 12.55 -6.13 3.72
N GLY A 182 11.68 -5.30 4.29
CA GLY A 182 10.26 -5.63 4.43
C GLY A 182 9.54 -5.80 3.10
N LEU A 183 10.01 -5.10 2.06
CA LEU A 183 9.42 -5.19 0.72
C LEU A 183 9.77 -6.51 0.04
N GLU A 184 10.97 -7.05 0.25
CA GLU A 184 11.38 -8.38 -0.23
C GLU A 184 10.53 -9.49 0.40
N ALA A 185 10.28 -9.39 1.71
CA ALA A 185 9.43 -10.35 2.42
C ALA A 185 7.98 -10.34 1.91
N VAL A 186 7.42 -9.16 1.65
CA VAL A 186 6.06 -9.03 1.08
C VAL A 186 6.01 -9.62 -0.33
N ALA A 187 7.02 -9.39 -1.16
CA ALA A 187 7.09 -9.97 -2.49
C ALA A 187 7.10 -11.50 -2.42
N SER A 188 7.99 -12.07 -1.60
CA SER A 188 8.09 -13.51 -1.43
C SER A 188 6.79 -14.13 -0.91
N LEU A 189 6.25 -13.62 0.20
CA LEU A 189 5.00 -14.12 0.78
C LEU A 189 3.82 -13.98 -0.18
N GLY A 190 3.70 -12.85 -0.88
CA GLY A 190 2.63 -12.62 -1.85
C GLY A 190 2.66 -13.59 -3.01
N THR A 191 3.83 -13.79 -3.61
CA THR A 191 4.01 -14.73 -4.73
C THR A 191 3.75 -16.16 -4.33
N TRP A 192 4.34 -16.63 -3.23
CA TRP A 192 4.15 -18.02 -2.78
C TRP A 192 2.73 -18.29 -2.29
N ALA A 193 2.06 -17.32 -1.66
CA ALA A 193 0.66 -17.46 -1.27
C ALA A 193 -0.27 -17.58 -2.49
N LEU A 194 -0.08 -16.73 -3.51
CA LEU A 194 -0.88 -16.80 -4.74
C LEU A 194 -0.56 -18.05 -5.56
N PHE A 195 0.69 -18.48 -5.60
CA PHE A 195 1.10 -19.72 -6.23
C PHE A 195 0.44 -20.94 -5.55
N ALA A 196 0.47 -21.00 -4.22
CA ALA A 196 -0.17 -22.05 -3.44
C ALA A 196 -1.70 -22.03 -3.64
N ALA A 197 -2.32 -20.87 -3.59
CA ALA A 197 -3.77 -20.72 -3.82
C ALA A 197 -4.16 -21.23 -5.23
N TRP A 198 -3.38 -20.88 -6.25
CA TRP A 198 -3.60 -21.39 -7.60
C TRP A 198 -3.41 -22.92 -7.66
N TYR A 199 -2.36 -23.44 -7.05
CA TYR A 199 -2.07 -24.88 -7.04
C TYR A 199 -3.22 -25.68 -6.41
N HIS A 200 -3.74 -25.24 -5.27
CA HIS A 200 -4.89 -25.86 -4.61
C HIS A 200 -6.20 -25.74 -5.38
N ALA A 201 -6.38 -24.67 -6.12
CA ALA A 201 -7.58 -24.48 -6.95
C ALA A 201 -7.54 -25.25 -8.27
N SER A 202 -6.37 -25.76 -8.69
CA SER A 202 -6.18 -26.44 -9.96
C SER A 202 -6.42 -27.94 -9.80
N ALA A 203 -7.37 -28.49 -10.55
CA ALA A 203 -7.74 -29.93 -10.48
C ALA A 203 -6.58 -30.86 -10.91
N THR A 204 -5.79 -30.46 -11.89
CA THR A 204 -4.63 -31.23 -12.42
C THR A 204 -3.49 -30.29 -12.81
N PRO A 205 -2.70 -29.78 -11.87
CA PRO A 205 -1.54 -28.99 -12.21
C PRO A 205 -0.50 -29.89 -12.88
N GLY A 206 -0.15 -29.59 -14.14
CA GLY A 206 0.90 -30.32 -14.86
C GLY A 206 2.23 -30.17 -14.12
N VAL A 207 2.85 -31.28 -13.66
CA VAL A 207 4.05 -31.26 -12.82
C VAL A 207 5.19 -30.48 -13.48
N ALA A 208 5.48 -30.72 -14.75
CA ALA A 208 6.59 -30.07 -15.46
C ALA A 208 6.46 -28.54 -15.48
N ILE A 209 5.26 -28.05 -15.78
CA ILE A 209 5.02 -26.60 -15.88
C ILE A 209 4.98 -25.93 -14.50
N THR A 210 4.48 -26.61 -13.49
CA THR A 210 4.50 -26.16 -12.10
C THR A 210 5.95 -26.02 -11.60
N LEU A 211 6.80 -27.01 -11.87
CA LEU A 211 8.21 -26.96 -11.54
C LEU A 211 8.94 -25.84 -12.30
N ALA A 212 8.62 -25.64 -13.61
CA ALA A 212 9.22 -24.57 -14.39
C ALA A 212 8.92 -23.18 -13.77
N TRP A 213 7.69 -22.92 -13.34
CA TRP A 213 7.33 -21.66 -12.67
C TRP A 213 7.95 -21.53 -11.27
N CYS A 214 7.97 -22.62 -10.46
CA CYS A 214 8.68 -22.62 -9.17
C CYS A 214 10.15 -22.25 -9.34
N LEU A 215 10.83 -22.87 -10.30
CA LEU A 215 12.23 -22.58 -10.59
C LEU A 215 12.41 -21.14 -11.13
N GLY A 216 11.48 -20.67 -11.96
CA GLY A 216 11.47 -19.30 -12.47
C GLY A 216 11.37 -18.25 -11.34
N PHE A 217 10.40 -18.39 -10.43
CA PHE A 217 10.28 -17.51 -9.26
C PHE A 217 11.49 -17.64 -8.33
N GLY A 218 11.95 -18.86 -8.05
CA GLY A 218 13.17 -19.08 -7.26
C GLY A 218 14.39 -18.38 -7.86
N ALA A 219 14.56 -18.46 -9.18
CA ALA A 219 15.63 -17.75 -9.88
C ALA A 219 15.51 -16.22 -9.77
N VAL A 220 14.31 -15.66 -9.79
CA VAL A 220 14.09 -14.22 -9.63
C VAL A 220 14.41 -13.77 -8.19
N PHE A 221 13.92 -14.50 -7.17
CA PHE A 221 14.15 -14.16 -5.77
C PHE A 221 15.62 -14.31 -5.35
N VAL A 222 16.36 -15.23 -5.94
CA VAL A 222 17.80 -15.39 -5.70
C VAL A 222 18.61 -14.50 -6.63
N GLY A 223 18.27 -14.47 -7.91
CA GLY A 223 19.06 -13.82 -8.95
C GLY A 223 19.07 -12.29 -8.84
N VAL A 224 17.94 -11.65 -8.55
CA VAL A 224 17.89 -10.18 -8.46
C VAL A 224 18.74 -9.65 -7.30
N PRO A 225 18.61 -10.15 -6.05
CA PRO A 225 19.49 -9.72 -4.96
C PRO A 225 20.96 -10.06 -5.22
N LEU A 226 21.24 -11.24 -5.78
CA LEU A 226 22.61 -11.66 -6.09
C LEU A 226 23.25 -10.75 -7.14
N ALA A 227 22.56 -10.49 -8.24
CA ALA A 227 23.03 -9.59 -9.31
C ALA A 227 23.32 -8.17 -8.76
N PHE A 228 22.46 -7.69 -7.86
CA PHE A 228 22.66 -6.39 -7.21
C PHE A 228 23.92 -6.38 -6.32
N HIS A 229 24.14 -7.44 -5.53
CA HIS A 229 25.31 -7.56 -4.64
C HIS A 229 26.61 -7.67 -5.44
N LEU A 230 26.61 -8.47 -6.53
CA LEU A 230 27.77 -8.61 -7.41
C LEU A 230 28.12 -7.28 -8.10
N ARG A 231 27.11 -6.57 -8.60
CA ARG A 231 27.32 -5.28 -9.29
C ARG A 231 27.85 -4.18 -8.36
N HIS A 232 27.44 -4.17 -7.09
CA HIS A 232 27.83 -3.15 -6.14
C HIS A 232 28.96 -3.57 -5.20
N ARG A 233 29.58 -4.75 -5.41
CA ARG A 233 30.68 -5.30 -4.58
C ARG A 233 30.42 -5.23 -3.06
N ILE A 234 29.15 -5.35 -2.65
CA ILE A 234 28.78 -5.32 -1.24
C ILE A 234 28.98 -6.73 -0.68
N ALA A 235 29.83 -6.88 0.36
CA ALA A 235 30.06 -8.16 1.00
C ALA A 235 28.72 -8.78 1.49
N LEU A 236 28.49 -10.02 1.09
CA LEU A 236 27.36 -10.83 1.56
C LEU A 236 27.62 -11.17 3.03
N SER A 237 26.83 -10.64 3.96
CA SER A 237 26.85 -11.12 5.33
C SER A 237 26.23 -12.51 5.40
N THR A 238 26.86 -13.43 6.13
CA THR A 238 26.41 -14.84 6.30
C THR A 238 24.94 -14.93 6.73
N GLY A 239 24.44 -13.97 7.52
CA GLY A 239 23.04 -13.87 7.90
C GLY A 239 22.06 -13.61 6.75
N ARG A 240 22.51 -13.04 5.62
CA ARG A 240 21.66 -12.82 4.43
C ARG A 240 21.52 -14.06 3.56
N LEU A 241 22.59 -14.88 3.50
CA LEU A 241 22.55 -16.18 2.81
C LEU A 241 21.61 -17.16 3.53
N LEU A 242 21.62 -17.17 4.86
CA LEU A 242 20.72 -18.00 5.66
C LEU A 242 19.25 -17.55 5.54
N SER A 243 18.98 -16.26 5.43
CA SER A 243 17.62 -15.72 5.21
C SER A 243 17.07 -16.06 3.82
N LEU A 244 17.92 -16.26 2.82
CA LEU A 244 17.52 -16.69 1.46
C LEU A 244 17.25 -18.19 1.36
N ILE A 245 17.84 -19.00 2.28
CA ILE A 245 17.75 -20.48 2.27
C ILE A 245 16.64 -20.96 3.23
N HIS A 246 16.22 -20.14 4.20
CA HIS A 246 15.24 -20.49 5.25
C HIS A 246 13.83 -19.94 4.98
N ILE A 247 13.42 -19.90 3.70
CA ILE A 247 12.01 -19.73 3.35
C ILE A 247 11.35 -21.06 3.08
#